data_3a1cd5b2dda4dd32be7cd3dc5335ce17
#
_entry.id   3a1cd5b2dda4dd32be7cd3dc5335ce17
#
_cell.length_a   1.000
_cell.length_b   1.000
_cell.length_c   1.000
_cell.angle_alpha   90.00
_cell.angle_beta   90.00
_cell.angle_gamma   90.00
#
_symmetry.space_group_name_H-M   'P 1'
#
loop_
_entity.id
_entity.type
_entity.pdbx_description
1 polymer ?
#
loop_
_entity_poly.entity_id
_entity_poly.type
_entity_poly.pdbx_seq_one_letter_code
_entity_poly.pdbx_strand_id
1 'polypeptide(L)'
;TLSLHDALPIWVFNPESIITILMNDDPLVKGSFNKWEEMIRPSSIANNDGAGIPAPDEILMAFPMKDGRAATVENGYDDEKFYRNRDPRFYRTFAFSGCEWIKQPQKQLWLFTYKYSDNDNNMYRYTDGRKGDGGAQGKSRALVWKMSDPNIAIGSESISGTDVMEYRYGELLLNLAECYAAQGNAGECLKYLGMIRARVGISSANNYGLGSISDRYQLLKAVLNERQ
;
A
#
# COMPACT_ATOMS: atom_id res chain seq x y z
N THR A 1 -4.40 -21.98 1.76
CA THR A 1 -4.07 -21.01 0.70
C THR A 1 -4.37 -19.63 1.23
N LEU A 2 -3.34 -18.93 1.68
CA LEU A 2 -3.44 -17.55 2.15
C LEU A 2 -3.84 -16.66 0.97
N SER A 3 -4.93 -15.93 1.10
CA SER A 3 -5.54 -15.19 -0.01
C SER A 3 -4.87 -13.84 -0.21
N LEU A 4 -4.74 -13.42 -1.47
CA LEU A 4 -4.39 -12.06 -1.88
C LEU A 4 -5.42 -10.99 -1.43
N HIS A 5 -6.47 -11.41 -0.71
CA HIS A 5 -7.58 -10.55 -0.28
C HIS A 5 -7.27 -9.67 0.94
N ASP A 6 -6.03 -9.67 1.41
CA ASP A 6 -5.62 -9.02 2.67
C ASP A 6 -5.61 -7.48 2.66
N ALA A 7 -6.04 -6.86 1.60
CA ALA A 7 -6.22 -5.41 1.53
C ALA A 7 -7.69 -4.98 1.43
N LEU A 8 -8.61 -5.95 1.46
CA LEU A 8 -10.04 -5.67 1.50
C LEU A 8 -10.52 -5.52 2.94
N PRO A 9 -11.65 -4.83 3.18
CA PRO A 9 -12.27 -4.74 4.50
C PRO A 9 -12.39 -6.13 5.08
N ILE A 10 -11.88 -6.30 6.27
CA ILE A 10 -11.72 -7.62 6.87
C ILE A 10 -13.01 -7.90 7.59
N TRP A 11 -13.72 -8.91 7.08
CA TRP A 11 -14.83 -9.51 7.80
C TRP A 11 -14.31 -10.15 9.10
N VAL A 12 -15.06 -10.05 10.17
CA VAL A 12 -14.76 -10.41 11.57
C VAL A 12 -14.05 -11.76 11.78
N PHE A 13 -13.98 -12.63 10.76
CA PHE A 13 -13.41 -13.98 10.85
C PHE A 13 -12.29 -14.25 9.86
N ASN A 14 -11.38 -13.28 9.69
CA ASN A 14 -10.16 -13.56 8.94
C ASN A 14 -9.21 -14.42 9.81
N PRO A 15 -8.81 -15.62 9.34
CA PRO A 15 -7.95 -16.52 10.12
C PRO A 15 -6.53 -15.96 10.37
N GLU A 16 -6.15 -14.88 9.70
CA GLU A 16 -4.89 -14.17 9.92
C GLU A 16 -4.99 -13.07 10.98
N SER A 17 -6.21 -12.68 11.36
CA SER A 17 -6.42 -11.66 12.37
C SER A 17 -6.19 -12.22 13.76
N ILE A 18 -5.39 -11.54 14.55
CA ILE A 18 -5.12 -11.88 15.95
C ILE A 18 -5.83 -10.86 16.86
N ILE A 19 -5.71 -9.56 16.52
CA ILE A 19 -6.39 -8.47 17.24
C ILE A 19 -7.05 -7.59 16.20
N THR A 20 -8.37 -7.41 16.34
CA THR A 20 -9.18 -6.55 15.46
C THR A 20 -10.00 -5.59 16.30
N ILE A 21 -9.96 -4.31 15.95
CA ILE A 21 -10.86 -3.30 16.49
C ILE A 21 -12.10 -3.27 15.61
N LEU A 22 -13.23 -3.66 16.18
CA LEU A 22 -14.50 -3.69 15.45
C LEU A 22 -15.06 -2.27 15.32
N MET A 23 -15.48 -1.94 14.12
CA MET A 23 -16.12 -0.68 13.79
C MET A 23 -17.59 -0.91 13.41
N ASN A 24 -18.37 0.14 13.36
CA ASN A 24 -19.79 0.08 13.05
C ASN A 24 -20.13 1.12 11.98
N ASP A 25 -20.99 0.77 11.04
CA ASP A 25 -21.51 1.65 9.99
C ASP A 25 -22.94 2.15 10.27
N ASP A 26 -23.53 1.79 11.42
CA ASP A 26 -24.83 2.29 11.82
C ASP A 26 -24.74 3.77 12.27
N PRO A 27 -25.33 4.71 11.52
CA PRO A 27 -25.28 6.15 11.87
C PRO A 27 -25.94 6.50 13.20
N LEU A 28 -26.71 5.59 13.78
CA LEU A 28 -27.33 5.77 15.11
C LEU A 28 -26.35 5.49 16.25
N VAL A 29 -25.28 4.74 15.99
CA VAL A 29 -24.25 4.37 16.97
C VAL A 29 -23.08 5.34 16.86
N LYS A 30 -23.13 6.43 17.60
CA LYS A 30 -22.07 7.45 17.58
C LYS A 30 -20.74 6.91 18.14
N GLY A 31 -19.64 7.25 17.45
CA GLY A 31 -18.27 7.08 17.95
C GLY A 31 -17.57 5.78 17.57
N SER A 32 -18.18 4.93 16.74
CA SER A 32 -17.61 3.66 16.33
C SER A 32 -17.28 3.57 14.84
N PHE A 33 -17.21 4.72 14.15
CA PHE A 33 -16.90 4.75 12.72
C PHE A 33 -15.41 4.75 12.45
N ASN A 34 -14.99 4.00 11.47
CA ASN A 34 -13.66 4.14 10.89
C ASN A 34 -13.64 5.34 9.93
N LYS A 35 -12.85 6.36 10.25
CA LYS A 35 -12.69 7.55 9.44
C LYS A 35 -11.56 7.47 8.41
N TRP A 36 -11.01 6.29 8.19
CA TRP A 36 -9.88 6.11 7.30
C TRP A 36 -10.19 6.53 5.87
N GLU A 37 -11.37 6.17 5.36
CA GLU A 37 -11.81 6.56 4.03
C GLU A 37 -11.89 8.08 3.85
N GLU A 38 -12.40 8.79 4.85
CA GLU A 38 -12.47 10.27 4.84
C GLU A 38 -11.08 10.90 4.76
N MET A 39 -10.07 10.28 5.40
CA MET A 39 -8.71 10.80 5.43
C MET A 39 -7.92 10.52 4.16
N ILE A 40 -8.08 9.32 3.56
CA ILE A 40 -7.21 8.89 2.46
C ILE A 40 -7.74 9.21 1.09
N ARG A 41 -9.06 9.38 0.92
CA ARG A 41 -9.64 9.65 -0.40
C ARG A 41 -9.36 11.09 -0.84
N PRO A 42 -8.84 11.30 -2.05
CA PRO A 42 -8.77 12.63 -2.64
C PRO A 42 -10.17 13.13 -3.04
N SER A 43 -10.33 14.44 -3.14
CA SER A 43 -11.63 15.10 -3.40
C SER A 43 -12.32 14.65 -4.69
N SER A 44 -11.57 14.13 -5.66
CA SER A 44 -12.16 13.60 -6.91
C SER A 44 -12.98 12.32 -6.73
N ILE A 45 -12.72 11.58 -5.64
CA ILE A 45 -13.38 10.30 -5.33
C ILE A 45 -14.00 10.28 -3.92
N ALA A 46 -14.16 11.44 -3.32
CA ALA A 46 -14.81 11.66 -2.05
C ALA A 46 -15.75 12.88 -2.12
N ASN A 47 -16.70 12.96 -1.21
CA ASN A 47 -17.58 14.14 -1.08
C ASN A 47 -17.06 15.08 0.02
N ASN A 48 -15.77 15.24 0.12
CA ASN A 48 -15.11 16.11 1.08
C ASN A 48 -13.93 16.85 0.40
N ASP A 49 -13.33 17.78 1.12
CA ASP A 49 -12.12 18.47 0.67
C ASP A 49 -10.84 17.64 0.92
N GLY A 50 -10.98 16.32 1.02
CA GLY A 50 -9.88 15.39 1.26
C GLY A 50 -8.79 15.53 0.21
N ALA A 51 -7.55 15.61 0.68
CA ALA A 51 -6.39 15.79 -0.19
C ALA A 51 -5.74 14.46 -0.57
N GLY A 52 -6.20 13.35 0.00
CA GLY A 52 -5.46 12.09 -0.03
C GLY A 52 -4.19 12.16 0.83
N ILE A 53 -3.61 11.01 1.12
CA ILE A 53 -2.34 10.92 1.85
C ILE A 53 -1.23 10.66 0.83
N PRO A 54 -0.30 11.61 0.61
CA PRO A 54 0.83 11.40 -0.30
C PRO A 54 1.75 10.29 0.20
N ALA A 55 2.16 9.39 -0.67
CA ALA A 55 3.14 8.37 -0.37
C ALA A 55 4.55 8.92 -0.56
N PRO A 56 5.44 8.88 0.45
CA PRO A 56 6.84 9.25 0.28
C PRO A 56 7.55 8.33 -0.72
N ASP A 57 8.48 8.86 -1.51
CA ASP A 57 9.22 8.08 -2.50
C ASP A 57 10.03 6.95 -1.85
N GLU A 58 10.56 7.16 -0.65
CA GLU A 58 11.28 6.15 0.10
C GLU A 58 10.41 4.91 0.36
N ILE A 59 9.14 5.12 0.68
CA ILE A 59 8.18 4.02 0.89
C ILE A 59 7.83 3.35 -0.44
N LEU A 60 7.66 4.12 -1.52
CA LEU A 60 7.44 3.54 -2.85
C LEU A 60 8.61 2.66 -3.29
N MET A 61 9.84 3.08 -3.00
CA MET A 61 11.06 2.35 -3.35
C MET A 61 11.32 1.14 -2.44
N ALA A 62 10.78 1.11 -1.22
CA ALA A 62 10.89 -0.02 -0.31
C ALA A 62 10.18 -1.28 -0.83
N PHE A 63 9.13 -1.11 -1.63
CA PHE A 63 8.46 -2.24 -2.27
C PHE A 63 9.33 -2.83 -3.37
N PRO A 64 9.51 -4.16 -3.42
CA PRO A 64 10.36 -4.79 -4.43
C PRO A 64 9.71 -4.83 -5.81
N MET A 65 10.46 -5.30 -6.79
CA MET A 65 9.97 -5.71 -8.09
C MET A 65 9.12 -7.00 -7.95
N LYS A 66 8.39 -7.37 -8.98
CA LYS A 66 7.50 -8.54 -9.02
C LYS A 66 8.21 -9.87 -8.66
N ASP A 67 9.49 -9.96 -8.93
CA ASP A 67 10.31 -11.13 -8.63
C ASP A 67 10.94 -11.09 -7.22
N GLY A 68 10.62 -10.07 -6.43
CA GLY A 68 11.07 -9.88 -5.06
C GLY A 68 12.44 -9.18 -4.93
N ARG A 69 13.12 -8.85 -6.02
CA ARG A 69 14.37 -8.09 -5.99
C ARG A 69 14.12 -6.61 -5.71
N ALA A 70 15.11 -5.92 -5.15
CA ALA A 70 15.02 -4.49 -4.88
C ALA A 70 14.66 -3.70 -6.15
N ALA A 71 13.91 -2.60 -5.99
CA ALA A 71 13.51 -1.73 -7.10
C ALA A 71 14.69 -0.84 -7.51
N THR A 72 15.61 -1.39 -8.30
CA THR A 72 16.77 -0.69 -8.87
C THR A 72 16.78 -0.81 -10.39
N VAL A 73 17.51 0.07 -11.05
CA VAL A 73 17.65 0.07 -12.52
C VAL A 73 18.18 -1.27 -13.03
N GLU A 74 19.14 -1.87 -12.31
CA GLU A 74 19.73 -3.18 -12.64
C GLU A 74 18.70 -4.31 -12.58
N ASN A 75 17.66 -4.15 -11.77
CA ASN A 75 16.55 -5.10 -11.65
C ASN A 75 15.36 -4.76 -12.53
N GLY A 76 15.49 -3.76 -13.41
CA GLY A 76 14.48 -3.37 -14.37
C GLY A 76 13.48 -2.31 -13.86
N TYR A 77 13.82 -1.61 -12.78
CA TYR A 77 13.04 -0.45 -12.32
C TYR A 77 13.21 0.72 -13.30
N ASP A 78 12.09 1.36 -13.63
CA ASP A 78 11.99 2.54 -14.47
C ASP A 78 11.33 3.65 -13.66
N ASP A 79 12.03 4.75 -13.46
CA ASP A 79 11.54 5.84 -12.60
C ASP A 79 10.31 6.57 -13.20
N GLU A 80 10.24 6.69 -14.51
CA GLU A 80 9.07 7.28 -15.19
C GLU A 80 7.84 6.37 -15.11
N LYS A 81 8.07 5.07 -15.06
CA LYS A 81 7.04 4.03 -14.98
C LYS A 81 7.17 3.26 -13.67
N PHE A 82 7.41 3.99 -12.59
CA PHE A 82 7.70 3.48 -11.24
C PHE A 82 6.71 2.40 -10.75
N TYR A 83 5.52 2.37 -11.30
CA TYR A 83 4.45 1.42 -10.97
C TYR A 83 4.53 0.10 -11.74
N ARG A 84 5.42 -0.03 -12.73
CA ARG A 84 5.50 -1.25 -13.55
C ARG A 84 6.27 -2.37 -12.85
N ASN A 85 5.78 -3.60 -13.06
CA ASN A 85 6.45 -4.82 -12.60
C ASN A 85 6.80 -4.82 -11.10
N ARG A 86 5.93 -4.25 -10.27
CA ARG A 86 6.13 -4.19 -8.83
C ARG A 86 5.51 -5.41 -8.14
N ASP A 87 5.93 -5.64 -6.92
CA ASP A 87 5.30 -6.57 -5.97
C ASP A 87 3.77 -6.36 -5.95
N PRO A 88 2.95 -7.42 -5.92
CA PRO A 88 1.49 -7.27 -5.88
C PRO A 88 0.95 -6.40 -4.74
N ARG A 89 1.67 -6.34 -3.60
CA ARG A 89 1.32 -5.47 -2.48
C ARG A 89 1.42 -3.99 -2.82
N PHE A 90 2.32 -3.61 -3.74
CA PHE A 90 2.44 -2.24 -4.21
C PHE A 90 1.09 -1.72 -4.73
N TYR A 91 0.43 -2.50 -5.57
CA TYR A 91 -0.87 -2.14 -6.16
C TYR A 91 -2.05 -2.19 -5.19
N ARG A 92 -1.84 -2.75 -4.00
CA ARG A 92 -2.84 -2.76 -2.92
C ARG A 92 -2.57 -1.68 -1.87
N THR A 93 -1.39 -1.10 -1.91
CA THR A 93 -0.95 -0.08 -0.95
C THR A 93 -1.04 1.31 -1.54
N PHE A 94 -0.80 1.45 -2.85
CA PHE A 94 -0.68 2.76 -3.48
C PHE A 94 -1.62 2.90 -4.67
N ALA A 95 -2.21 4.09 -4.76
CA ALA A 95 -2.91 4.57 -5.93
C ALA A 95 -2.03 5.57 -6.68
N PHE A 96 -2.00 5.44 -7.99
CA PHE A 96 -1.18 6.27 -8.88
C PHE A 96 -2.00 6.71 -10.09
N SER A 97 -1.49 7.64 -10.87
CA SER A 97 -2.21 8.22 -12.01
C SER A 97 -2.67 7.15 -12.99
N GLY A 98 -3.97 7.15 -13.29
CA GLY A 98 -4.63 6.19 -14.18
C GLY A 98 -5.16 4.92 -13.51
N CYS A 99 -4.96 4.72 -12.19
CA CYS A 99 -5.58 3.59 -11.49
C CYS A 99 -7.05 3.87 -11.15
N GLU A 100 -7.85 2.80 -11.03
CA GLU A 100 -9.20 2.86 -10.48
C GLU A 100 -9.13 2.66 -8.97
N TRP A 101 -9.69 3.60 -8.22
CA TRP A 101 -9.75 3.49 -6.75
C TRP A 101 -11.07 2.88 -6.29
N ILE A 102 -12.19 3.38 -6.80
CA ILE A 102 -13.52 2.90 -6.45
C ILE A 102 -14.16 2.21 -7.65
N LYS A 103 -14.97 1.17 -7.38
CA LYS A 103 -15.70 0.40 -8.40
C LYS A 103 -16.92 1.14 -8.96
N GLN A 104 -16.98 2.45 -8.87
CA GLN A 104 -18.01 3.20 -9.58
C GLN A 104 -17.58 3.40 -11.04
N PRO A 105 -18.49 3.28 -12.00
CA PRO A 105 -18.12 3.34 -13.39
C PRO A 105 -17.39 4.66 -13.70
N GLN A 106 -16.18 4.53 -14.22
CA GLN A 106 -15.43 5.57 -14.92
C GLN A 106 -14.67 6.62 -14.07
N LYS A 107 -14.34 6.37 -12.81
CA LYS A 107 -13.48 7.29 -12.07
C LYS A 107 -12.05 6.76 -11.95
N GLN A 108 -11.19 7.22 -12.84
CA GLN A 108 -9.75 7.06 -12.71
C GLN A 108 -9.16 8.20 -11.90
N LEU A 109 -8.19 7.86 -11.08
CA LEU A 109 -7.39 8.83 -10.35
C LEU A 109 -6.41 9.52 -11.31
N TRP A 110 -6.30 10.82 -11.22
CA TRP A 110 -5.35 11.60 -12.00
C TRP A 110 -4.46 12.42 -11.07
N LEU A 111 -3.22 11.97 -10.92
CA LEU A 111 -2.19 12.67 -10.15
C LEU A 111 -1.23 13.39 -11.08
N PHE A 112 -0.85 14.58 -10.71
CA PHE A 112 0.19 15.32 -11.39
C PHE A 112 1.55 15.02 -10.74
N THR A 113 2.44 14.42 -11.49
CA THR A 113 3.77 14.03 -10.99
C THR A 113 4.88 15.00 -11.39
N TYR A 114 4.58 16.01 -12.21
CA TYR A 114 5.56 17.02 -12.64
C TYR A 114 4.94 18.40 -12.67
N LYS A 115 5.79 19.39 -12.50
CA LYS A 115 5.38 20.79 -12.62
C LYS A 115 5.27 21.18 -14.09
N TYR A 116 4.11 21.66 -14.46
CA TYR A 116 3.93 22.45 -15.67
C TYR A 116 3.64 23.87 -15.22
N SER A 117 4.54 24.81 -15.53
CA SER A 117 4.30 26.23 -15.27
C SER A 117 3.66 26.83 -16.50
N ASP A 118 2.46 27.31 -16.39
CA ASP A 118 1.90 28.28 -17.32
C ASP A 118 2.18 29.69 -16.82
N ASN A 119 1.83 30.69 -17.65
CA ASN A 119 2.05 32.11 -17.34
C ASN A 119 1.28 32.59 -16.09
N ASP A 120 0.38 31.78 -15.56
CA ASP A 120 -0.43 32.09 -14.38
C ASP A 120 0.08 31.46 -13.09
N ASN A 121 1.29 30.90 -13.10
CA ASN A 121 1.87 30.12 -11.98
C ASN A 121 1.05 28.88 -11.58
N ASN A 122 0.11 28.43 -12.38
CA ASN A 122 -0.60 27.19 -12.16
C ASN A 122 0.31 25.98 -12.45
N MET A 123 0.63 25.26 -11.43
CA MET A 123 1.65 24.22 -11.49
C MET A 123 1.12 22.87 -11.94
N TYR A 124 -0.09 22.74 -12.42
CA TYR A 124 -0.63 21.44 -12.83
C TYR A 124 -1.84 21.61 -13.73
N ARG A 125 -1.63 21.48 -15.02
CA ARG A 125 -2.69 21.50 -16.03
C ARG A 125 -2.66 20.25 -16.87
N TYR A 126 -3.82 19.68 -17.10
CA TYR A 126 -4.05 18.77 -18.20
C TYR A 126 -4.46 19.54 -19.44
N THR A 127 -3.84 19.19 -20.56
CA THR A 127 -4.20 19.73 -21.87
C THR A 127 -5.59 19.29 -22.35
N ASP A 128 -6.16 18.25 -21.75
CA ASP A 128 -7.49 17.72 -22.06
C ASP A 128 -8.61 18.25 -21.14
N GLY A 129 -8.32 19.26 -20.33
CA GLY A 129 -9.30 19.90 -19.42
C GLY A 129 -9.62 19.11 -18.15
N ARG A 130 -8.96 17.99 -17.88
CA ARG A 130 -9.15 17.25 -16.64
C ARG A 130 -8.50 17.99 -15.48
N LYS A 131 -9.08 17.84 -14.31
CA LYS A 131 -8.51 18.34 -13.05
C LYS A 131 -7.79 17.22 -12.34
N GLY A 132 -6.62 17.51 -11.77
CA GLY A 132 -5.94 16.60 -10.88
C GLY A 132 -6.62 16.49 -9.52
N ASP A 133 -6.23 15.50 -8.77
CA ASP A 133 -6.78 15.21 -7.46
C ASP A 133 -6.17 16.14 -6.40
N GLY A 134 -6.84 17.22 -6.15
CA GLY A 134 -6.73 18.14 -5.05
C GLY A 134 -5.34 18.34 -4.43
N GLY A 135 -5.25 18.27 -3.13
CA GLY A 135 -4.05 18.56 -2.34
C GLY A 135 -2.87 17.60 -2.52
N ALA A 136 -3.04 16.50 -3.26
CA ALA A 136 -1.92 15.61 -3.60
C ALA A 136 -1.03 16.16 -4.73
N GLN A 137 -1.46 17.22 -5.39
CA GLN A 137 -0.75 17.82 -6.52
C GLN A 137 0.68 18.21 -6.13
N GLY A 138 1.65 17.63 -6.83
CA GLY A 138 3.06 17.93 -6.64
C GLY A 138 3.70 17.52 -5.32
N LYS A 139 2.98 16.79 -4.47
CA LYS A 139 3.53 16.27 -3.21
C LYS A 139 4.06 14.86 -3.34
N SER A 140 3.45 14.04 -4.19
CA SER A 140 3.88 12.69 -4.47
C SER A 140 3.29 12.20 -5.80
N ARG A 141 3.93 11.22 -6.40
CA ARG A 141 3.46 10.50 -7.60
C ARG A 141 2.50 9.36 -7.29
N ALA A 142 2.22 9.11 -6.02
CA ALA A 142 1.23 8.14 -5.56
C ALA A 142 0.59 8.58 -4.25
N LEU A 143 -0.63 8.09 -4.02
CA LEU A 143 -1.35 8.25 -2.76
C LEU A 143 -1.40 6.91 -2.03
N VAL A 144 -1.52 6.96 -0.71
CA VAL A 144 -1.80 5.78 0.10
C VAL A 144 -3.21 5.30 -0.18
N TRP A 145 -3.34 4.02 -0.51
CA TRP A 145 -4.63 3.34 -0.74
C TRP A 145 -4.86 2.20 0.25
N LYS A 146 -3.85 1.80 0.97
CA LYS A 146 -3.92 0.67 1.91
C LYS A 146 -5.10 0.80 2.86
N MET A 147 -5.84 -0.30 3.06
CA MET A 147 -7.03 -0.40 3.91
C MET A 147 -8.25 0.39 3.43
N SER A 148 -8.26 0.93 2.22
CA SER A 148 -9.47 1.52 1.64
C SER A 148 -10.46 0.44 1.23
N ASP A 149 -11.74 0.67 1.52
CA ASP A 149 -12.85 -0.11 0.98
C ASP A 149 -13.40 0.54 -0.29
N PRO A 150 -13.15 -0.03 -1.48
CA PRO A 150 -13.62 0.53 -2.73
C PRO A 150 -15.16 0.48 -2.90
N ASN A 151 -15.87 -0.22 -2.00
CA ASN A 151 -17.33 -0.35 -2.06
C ASN A 151 -18.05 0.76 -1.29
N ILE A 152 -17.35 1.51 -0.43
CA ILE A 152 -17.96 2.63 0.28
C ILE A 152 -18.33 3.72 -0.71
N ALA A 153 -19.61 4.08 -0.73
CA ALA A 153 -20.15 5.09 -1.64
C ALA A 153 -19.52 6.48 -1.38
N ILE A 154 -19.41 7.28 -2.42
CA ILE A 154 -19.05 8.71 -2.29
C ILE A 154 -20.14 9.40 -1.44
N GLY A 155 -19.72 10.11 -0.41
CA GLY A 155 -20.59 10.75 0.57
C GLY A 155 -20.82 9.94 1.85
N SER A 156 -20.32 8.71 1.92
CA SER A 156 -20.39 7.85 3.11
C SER A 156 -19.02 7.58 3.74
N GLU A 157 -17.99 8.31 3.35
CA GLU A 157 -16.60 8.07 3.77
C GLU A 157 -16.39 8.23 5.28
N SER A 158 -17.19 9.06 5.93
CA SER A 158 -17.13 9.32 7.38
C SER A 158 -17.86 8.28 8.23
N ILE A 159 -18.62 7.37 7.57
CA ILE A 159 -19.45 6.34 8.23
C ILE A 159 -19.02 4.97 7.69
N SER A 160 -17.79 4.58 7.98
CA SER A 160 -17.27 3.29 7.55
C SER A 160 -17.26 2.29 8.71
N GLY A 161 -17.84 1.10 8.49
CA GLY A 161 -17.76 -0.06 9.39
C GLY A 161 -16.55 -0.94 9.12
N THR A 162 -15.58 -0.47 8.33
CA THR A 162 -14.37 -1.25 8.06
C THR A 162 -13.55 -1.44 9.32
N ASP A 163 -13.40 -2.69 9.76
CA ASP A 163 -12.64 -3.06 10.94
C ASP A 163 -11.15 -2.72 10.79
N VAL A 164 -10.50 -2.37 11.89
CA VAL A 164 -9.08 -2.12 11.93
C VAL A 164 -8.35 -3.35 12.48
N MET A 165 -7.55 -3.99 11.64
CA MET A 165 -6.70 -5.10 12.05
C MET A 165 -5.43 -4.55 12.72
N GLU A 166 -5.40 -4.60 14.03
CA GLU A 166 -4.28 -4.09 14.84
C GLU A 166 -3.09 -5.05 14.84
N TYR A 167 -3.34 -6.36 14.93
CA TYR A 167 -2.31 -7.37 14.94
C TYR A 167 -2.71 -8.61 14.14
N ARG A 168 -1.81 -9.08 13.28
CA ARG A 168 -2.06 -10.20 12.38
C ARG A 168 -0.91 -11.19 12.34
N TYR A 169 -1.18 -12.39 11.82
CA TYR A 169 -0.23 -13.49 11.73
C TYR A 169 1.05 -13.11 10.97
N GLY A 170 0.97 -12.28 9.93
CA GLY A 170 2.15 -11.77 9.22
C GLY A 170 3.13 -11.01 10.13
N GLU A 171 2.62 -10.25 11.11
CA GLU A 171 3.45 -9.56 12.09
C GLU A 171 4.19 -10.55 13.01
N LEU A 172 3.52 -11.64 13.41
CA LEU A 172 4.15 -12.70 14.20
C LEU A 172 5.31 -13.37 13.43
N LEU A 173 5.12 -13.62 12.13
CA LEU A 173 6.20 -14.18 11.28
C LEU A 173 7.38 -13.22 11.17
N LEU A 174 7.12 -11.90 11.06
CA LEU A 174 8.18 -10.88 11.03
C LEU A 174 8.93 -10.80 12.36
N ASN A 175 8.24 -10.90 13.49
CA ASN A 175 8.85 -10.93 14.81
C ASN A 175 9.77 -12.16 14.96
N LEU A 176 9.35 -13.34 14.48
CA LEU A 176 10.20 -14.54 14.45
C LEU A 176 11.41 -14.36 13.53
N ALA A 177 11.21 -13.82 12.32
CA ALA A 177 12.31 -13.54 11.39
C ALA A 177 13.34 -12.60 12.00
N GLU A 178 12.89 -11.56 12.71
CA GLU A 178 13.76 -10.59 13.41
C GLU A 178 14.56 -11.26 14.52
N CYS A 179 13.94 -12.10 15.35
CA CYS A 179 14.62 -12.86 16.37
C CYS A 179 15.72 -13.77 15.80
N TYR A 180 15.44 -14.48 14.70
CA TYR A 180 16.44 -15.33 14.04
C TYR A 180 17.54 -14.52 13.36
N ALA A 181 17.21 -13.37 12.75
CA ALA A 181 18.19 -12.44 12.21
C ALA A 181 19.15 -11.95 13.31
N ALA A 182 18.60 -11.56 14.47
CA ALA A 182 19.39 -11.13 15.63
C ALA A 182 20.34 -12.22 16.16
N GLN A 183 19.98 -13.48 16.01
CA GLN A 183 20.82 -14.63 16.37
C GLN A 183 21.81 -15.02 15.27
N GLY A 184 21.75 -14.39 14.09
CA GLY A 184 22.57 -14.78 12.93
C GLY A 184 22.11 -16.07 12.25
N ASN A 185 20.90 -16.56 12.55
CA ASN A 185 20.33 -17.75 11.93
C ASN A 185 19.69 -17.41 10.60
N ALA A 186 20.49 -17.36 9.56
CA ALA A 186 20.06 -16.98 8.21
C ALA A 186 18.97 -17.92 7.65
N GLY A 187 19.11 -19.24 7.89
CA GLY A 187 18.16 -20.23 7.36
C GLY A 187 16.74 -20.02 7.84
N GLU A 188 16.54 -19.91 9.14
CA GLU A 188 15.20 -19.68 9.71
C GLU A 188 14.70 -18.27 9.42
N CYS A 189 15.55 -17.24 9.46
CA CYS A 189 15.15 -15.88 9.08
C CYS A 189 14.59 -15.82 7.66
N LEU A 190 15.33 -16.33 6.66
CA LEU A 190 14.91 -16.33 5.26
C LEU A 190 13.67 -17.21 5.03
N LYS A 191 13.49 -18.27 5.78
CA LYS A 191 12.29 -19.11 5.74
C LYS A 191 11.03 -18.31 6.10
N TYR A 192 11.02 -17.56 7.22
CA TYR A 192 9.86 -16.76 7.62
C TYR A 192 9.61 -15.58 6.70
N LEU A 193 10.64 -14.91 6.22
CA LEU A 193 10.50 -13.88 5.17
C LEU A 193 9.94 -14.49 3.89
N GLY A 194 10.40 -15.67 3.51
CA GLY A 194 9.91 -16.42 2.36
C GLY A 194 8.41 -16.76 2.46
N MET A 195 7.91 -17.12 3.65
CA MET A 195 6.49 -17.38 3.87
C MET A 195 5.63 -16.14 3.57
N ILE A 196 6.08 -14.95 3.98
CA ILE A 196 5.39 -13.69 3.72
C ILE A 196 5.39 -13.37 2.22
N ARG A 197 6.52 -13.54 1.56
CA ARG A 197 6.69 -13.26 0.13
C ARG A 197 5.98 -14.27 -0.77
N ALA A 198 5.99 -15.56 -0.38
CA ALA A 198 5.25 -16.61 -1.06
C ALA A 198 3.74 -16.35 -1.07
N ARG A 199 3.20 -15.83 0.02
CA ARG A 199 1.78 -15.49 0.18
C ARG A 199 1.29 -14.56 -0.92
N VAL A 200 2.09 -13.58 -1.33
CA VAL A 200 1.74 -12.60 -2.36
C VAL A 200 2.17 -13.04 -3.77
N GLY A 201 2.64 -14.26 -3.93
CA GLY A 201 2.95 -14.86 -5.23
C GLY A 201 4.35 -14.56 -5.75
N ILE A 202 5.27 -14.08 -4.91
CA ILE A 202 6.68 -14.00 -5.29
C ILE A 202 7.25 -15.42 -5.38
N SER A 203 7.92 -15.71 -6.49
CA SER A 203 8.56 -17.01 -6.72
C SER A 203 9.63 -17.32 -5.66
N SER A 204 9.78 -18.59 -5.28
CA SER A 204 10.83 -19.07 -4.39
C SER A 204 12.24 -18.97 -4.99
N ALA A 205 12.37 -18.66 -6.27
CA ALA A 205 13.65 -18.46 -6.93
C ALA A 205 14.48 -17.39 -6.19
N ASN A 206 15.76 -17.65 -6.04
CA ASN A 206 16.70 -16.76 -5.37
C ASN A 206 16.22 -16.28 -3.98
N ASN A 207 15.72 -17.21 -3.16
CA ASN A 207 15.12 -16.93 -1.84
C ASN A 207 14.07 -15.82 -1.92
N TYR A 208 13.09 -15.97 -2.82
CA TYR A 208 12.02 -14.98 -3.04
C TYR A 208 12.57 -13.58 -3.40
N GLY A 209 13.66 -13.55 -4.15
CA GLY A 209 14.33 -12.32 -4.57
C GLY A 209 15.29 -11.70 -3.54
N LEU A 210 15.41 -12.29 -2.35
CA LEU A 210 16.31 -11.80 -1.30
C LEU A 210 17.79 -12.16 -1.55
N GLY A 211 18.04 -13.20 -2.37
CA GLY A 211 19.38 -13.69 -2.58
C GLY A 211 19.95 -14.52 -1.42
N SER A 212 21.25 -14.68 -1.39
CA SER A 212 21.96 -15.34 -0.30
C SER A 212 22.43 -14.27 0.69
N ILE A 213 21.81 -14.22 1.84
CA ILE A 213 22.17 -13.32 2.94
C ILE A 213 22.64 -14.18 4.12
N SER A 214 23.85 -13.96 4.61
CA SER A 214 24.39 -14.62 5.80
C SER A 214 24.84 -13.65 6.89
N ASP A 215 25.05 -12.39 6.53
CA ASP A 215 25.42 -11.35 7.48
C ASP A 215 24.22 -10.91 8.33
N ARG A 216 24.42 -10.85 9.64
CA ARG A 216 23.40 -10.52 10.63
C ARG A 216 22.71 -9.16 10.36
N TYR A 217 23.48 -8.14 10.02
CA TYR A 217 22.95 -6.81 9.80
C TYR A 217 22.15 -6.73 8.50
N GLN A 218 22.57 -7.46 7.47
CA GLN A 218 21.84 -7.57 6.22
C GLN A 218 20.52 -8.34 6.41
N LEU A 219 20.50 -9.38 7.26
CA LEU A 219 19.27 -10.08 7.63
C LEU A 219 18.29 -9.15 8.35
N LEU A 220 18.75 -8.41 9.36
CA LEU A 220 17.94 -7.42 10.07
C LEU A 220 17.39 -6.36 9.12
N LYS A 221 18.23 -5.84 8.21
CA LYS A 221 17.82 -4.90 7.19
C LYS A 221 16.72 -5.47 6.29
N ALA A 222 16.84 -6.72 5.87
CA ALA A 222 15.83 -7.39 5.05
C ALA A 222 14.48 -7.51 5.79
N VAL A 223 14.50 -7.88 7.09
CA VAL A 223 13.30 -7.95 7.92
C VAL A 223 12.65 -6.58 8.09
N LEU A 224 13.42 -5.55 8.43
CA LEU A 224 12.91 -4.20 8.61
C LEU A 224 12.31 -3.63 7.32
N ASN A 225 12.93 -3.93 6.18
CA ASN A 225 12.42 -3.53 4.87
C ASN A 225 11.10 -4.27 4.52
N GLU A 226 10.96 -5.53 4.92
CA GLU A 226 9.72 -6.30 4.71
C GLU A 226 8.57 -5.83 5.62
N ARG A 227 8.89 -5.23 6.77
CA ARG A 227 7.94 -4.72 7.75
C ARG A 227 7.26 -3.40 7.32
N GLN A 228 7.88 -2.61 6.46
CA GLN A 228 7.34 -1.36 5.94
C GLN A 228 6.12 -1.59 5.04
#